data_c5599819ddd5792c619a2436bf35de33
#
_entry.id   c5599819ddd5792c619a2436bf35de33
#
_cell.length_a   1.000
_cell.length_b   1.000
_cell.length_c   1.000
_cell.angle_alpha   90.00
_cell.angle_beta   90.00
_cell.angle_gamma   90.00
#
_symmetry.space_group_name_H-M   'P 1'
#
loop_
_entity.id
_entity.type
_entity.pdbx_description
1 polymer ?
#
loop_
_entity_poly.entity_id
_entity_poly.type
_entity_poly.pdbx_seq_one_letter_code
_entity_poly.pdbx_strand_id
1 'polypeptide(L)'
;MNTEIHLFRQARETRDLAVGESLFQVGDPGETMFAVLEGSVELRRDGQCVETVQTGGIIGELVLIEPAPRSLDAVAVEPSRVAIVNEREFVFLVQEHPTFALKVMRIMAERIRRNSGTPRQA
;
A
#
# COMPACT_ATOMS: atom_id res chain seq x y z
N MET A 1 -6.49 -8.96 -2.68
CA MET A 1 -7.53 -8.19 -3.40
C MET A 1 -6.90 -7.10 -4.23
N ASN A 2 -7.24 -7.08 -5.51
CA ASN A 2 -6.67 -6.08 -6.39
C ASN A 2 -7.50 -4.81 -6.40
N THR A 3 -6.82 -3.68 -6.48
CA THR A 3 -7.46 -2.43 -6.84
C THR A 3 -7.53 -2.38 -8.36
N GLU A 4 -8.02 -1.29 -8.91
CA GLU A 4 -8.04 -1.11 -10.35
C GLU A 4 -6.66 -0.61 -10.76
N ILE A 5 -5.75 -1.58 -10.93
CA ILE A 5 -4.34 -1.28 -11.15
C ILE A 5 -4.10 -0.35 -12.33
N HIS A 6 -4.96 -0.42 -13.34
CA HIS A 6 -4.81 0.43 -14.51
C HIS A 6 -4.89 1.91 -14.18
N LEU A 7 -5.53 2.27 -13.07
CA LEU A 7 -5.61 3.67 -12.63
C LEU A 7 -4.23 4.21 -12.24
N PHE A 8 -3.32 3.34 -11.87
CA PHE A 8 -2.00 3.74 -11.38
C PHE A 8 -0.92 3.67 -12.45
N ARG A 9 -1.21 3.10 -13.62
CA ARG A 9 -0.19 2.95 -14.67
C ARG A 9 0.25 4.28 -15.25
N GLN A 10 -0.55 5.32 -15.06
CA GLN A 10 -0.25 6.67 -15.52
C GLN A 10 0.21 7.56 -14.35
N ALA A 11 0.62 6.96 -13.24
CA ALA A 11 1.06 7.72 -12.08
C ALA A 11 2.20 8.65 -12.45
N ARG A 12 2.20 9.83 -11.84
CA ARG A 12 3.23 10.83 -12.10
C ARG A 12 4.59 10.39 -11.63
N GLU A 13 4.60 9.57 -10.59
CA GLU A 13 5.82 9.14 -9.93
C GLU A 13 5.81 7.64 -9.72
N THR A 14 6.88 6.98 -10.14
CA THR A 14 7.07 5.55 -9.89
C THR A 14 8.46 5.33 -9.33
N ARG A 15 8.65 4.18 -8.72
CA ARG A 15 9.95 3.80 -8.16
C ARG A 15 10.20 2.33 -8.44
N ASP A 16 11.41 2.04 -8.92
CA ASP A 16 11.85 0.67 -9.13
C ASP A 16 12.59 0.20 -7.88
N LEU A 17 12.36 -1.06 -7.51
CA LEU A 17 12.99 -1.67 -6.35
C LEU A 17 13.70 -2.94 -6.77
N ALA A 18 14.96 -3.07 -6.37
CA ALA A 18 15.69 -4.32 -6.52
C ALA A 18 15.28 -5.28 -5.39
N VAL A 19 15.53 -6.56 -5.61
CA VAL A 19 15.29 -7.58 -4.56
C VAL A 19 16.04 -7.19 -3.29
N GLY A 20 15.35 -7.18 -2.16
CA GLY A 20 15.94 -6.82 -0.87
C GLY A 20 15.94 -5.35 -0.57
N GLU A 21 15.56 -4.52 -1.52
CA GLU A 21 15.53 -3.07 -1.30
C GLU A 21 14.28 -2.69 -0.50
N SER A 22 14.47 -1.81 0.48
CA SER A 22 13.36 -1.33 1.31
C SER A 22 12.63 -0.19 0.62
N LEU A 23 11.32 -0.30 0.56
CA LEU A 23 10.47 0.81 0.11
C LEU A 23 10.36 1.84 1.23
N PHE A 24 10.15 1.37 2.45
CA PHE A 24 10.21 2.19 3.66
C PHE A 24 10.47 1.29 4.87
N GLN A 25 10.82 1.94 5.97
CA GLN A 25 11.11 1.25 7.23
C GLN A 25 10.26 1.83 8.35
N VAL A 26 10.06 1.04 9.40
CA VAL A 26 9.35 1.49 10.60
C VAL A 26 9.95 2.81 11.06
N GLY A 27 9.06 3.77 11.34
CA GLY A 27 9.48 5.08 11.83
C GLY A 27 9.69 6.12 10.74
N ASP A 28 9.80 5.72 9.47
CA ASP A 28 9.93 6.68 8.39
C ASP A 28 8.66 7.53 8.29
N PRO A 29 8.78 8.80 7.87
CA PRO A 29 7.58 9.62 7.66
C PRO A 29 6.65 8.98 6.63
N GLY A 30 5.36 9.00 6.88
CA GLY A 30 4.37 8.43 5.96
C GLY A 30 3.39 9.47 5.49
N GLU A 31 3.44 9.81 4.19
CA GLU A 31 2.56 10.79 3.58
C GLU A 31 1.99 10.33 2.24
N THR A 32 2.45 9.18 1.74
CA THR A 32 2.02 8.66 0.44
C THR A 32 1.64 7.21 0.57
N MET A 33 0.78 6.76 -0.34
CA MET A 33 0.53 5.33 -0.50
C MET A 33 1.27 4.86 -1.74
N PHE A 34 1.36 3.55 -1.90
CA PHE A 34 2.01 2.94 -3.06
C PHE A 34 1.08 1.90 -3.66
N ALA A 35 1.13 1.77 -4.98
CA ALA A 35 0.44 0.69 -5.68
C ALA A 35 1.49 -0.16 -6.37
N VAL A 36 1.43 -1.47 -6.19
CA VAL A 36 2.40 -2.38 -6.80
C VAL A 36 2.01 -2.59 -8.25
N LEU A 37 2.80 -2.05 -9.16
CA LEU A 37 2.58 -2.19 -10.59
C LEU A 37 3.15 -3.50 -11.12
N GLU A 38 4.29 -3.92 -10.59
CA GLU A 38 4.98 -5.16 -10.94
C GLU A 38 5.72 -5.67 -9.73
N GLY A 39 5.80 -6.98 -9.58
CA GLY A 39 6.61 -7.61 -8.56
C GLY A 39 5.88 -7.93 -7.29
N SER A 40 6.62 -7.97 -6.18
CA SER A 40 6.10 -8.41 -4.90
C SER A 40 6.83 -7.71 -3.76
N VAL A 41 6.07 -7.14 -2.84
CA VAL A 41 6.61 -6.41 -1.69
C VAL A 41 6.07 -7.05 -0.43
N GLU A 42 6.97 -7.35 0.49
CA GLU A 42 6.62 -7.98 1.76
C GLU A 42 6.55 -6.91 2.85
N LEU A 43 5.43 -6.90 3.58
CA LEU A 43 5.27 -6.04 4.74
C LEU A 43 5.71 -6.85 5.96
N ARG A 44 6.60 -6.29 6.77
CA ARG A 44 7.21 -7.00 7.89
C ARG A 44 7.06 -6.23 9.19
N ARG A 45 6.83 -6.99 10.26
CA ARG A 45 6.87 -6.46 11.63
C ARG A 45 7.93 -7.26 12.38
N ASP A 46 8.95 -6.57 12.91
CA ASP A 46 10.04 -7.21 13.63
C ASP A 46 10.68 -8.34 12.81
N GLY A 47 10.87 -8.10 11.52
CA GLY A 47 11.51 -9.04 10.63
C GLY A 47 10.61 -10.16 10.12
N GLN A 48 9.37 -10.23 10.59
CA GLN A 48 8.45 -11.29 10.17
C GLN A 48 7.43 -10.76 9.18
N CYS A 49 7.18 -11.54 8.14
CA CYS A 49 6.21 -11.18 7.12
C CYS A 49 4.79 -11.22 7.69
N VAL A 50 4.09 -10.10 7.58
CA VAL A 50 2.67 -10.04 7.97
C VAL A 50 1.77 -10.02 6.75
N GLU A 51 2.29 -9.65 5.60
CA GLU A 51 1.50 -9.60 4.37
C GLU A 51 2.44 -9.50 3.17
N THR A 52 2.08 -10.15 2.08
CA THR A 52 2.79 -10.00 0.80
C THR A 52 1.85 -9.30 -0.17
N VAL A 53 2.31 -8.20 -0.73
CA VAL A 53 1.51 -7.40 -1.66
C VAL A 53 2.08 -7.57 -3.05
N GLN A 54 1.26 -8.07 -3.96
CA GLN A 54 1.66 -8.32 -5.34
C GLN A 54 1.01 -7.32 -6.28
N THR A 55 1.28 -7.46 -7.56
CA THR A 55 0.71 -6.59 -8.59
C THR A 55 -0.79 -6.40 -8.38
N GLY A 56 -1.23 -5.16 -8.37
CA GLY A 56 -2.61 -4.81 -8.14
C GLY A 56 -2.95 -4.46 -6.70
N GLY A 57 -2.02 -4.70 -5.77
CA GLY A 57 -2.25 -4.37 -4.36
C GLY A 57 -1.71 -3.00 -4.00
N ILE A 58 -2.12 -2.50 -2.85
CA ILE A 58 -1.69 -1.19 -2.35
C ILE A 58 -1.01 -1.32 -1.00
N ILE A 59 -0.18 -0.33 -0.69
CA ILE A 59 0.63 -0.30 0.52
C ILE A 59 0.55 1.10 1.12
N GLY A 60 0.37 1.18 2.45
CA GLY A 60 0.48 2.43 3.17
C GLY A 60 -0.67 3.40 2.98
N GLU A 61 -1.84 2.92 2.65
CA GLU A 61 -3.00 3.77 2.36
C GLU A 61 -3.52 4.53 3.58
N LEU A 62 -3.31 4.03 4.80
CA LEU A 62 -3.82 4.68 6.00
C LEU A 62 -3.21 6.05 6.24
N VAL A 63 -1.98 6.27 5.79
CA VAL A 63 -1.32 7.57 6.00
C VAL A 63 -1.97 8.69 5.19
N LEU A 64 -2.76 8.36 4.18
CA LEU A 64 -3.51 9.37 3.43
C LEU A 64 -4.70 9.89 4.21
N ILE A 65 -5.21 9.08 5.13
CA ILE A 65 -6.32 9.47 6.00
C ILE A 65 -5.76 10.20 7.22
N GLU A 66 -4.68 9.65 7.80
CA GLU A 66 -4.08 10.18 9.00
C GLU A 66 -2.57 10.01 8.90
N PRO A 67 -1.83 11.05 8.48
CA PRO A 67 -0.39 10.96 8.35
C PRO A 67 0.25 10.51 9.65
N ALA A 68 1.14 9.53 9.56
CA ALA A 68 1.79 8.95 10.72
C ALA A 68 3.08 8.27 10.28
N PRO A 69 4.03 8.06 11.21
CA PRO A 69 5.22 7.27 10.88
C PRO A 69 4.82 5.87 10.44
N ARG A 70 5.62 5.28 9.55
CA ARG A 70 5.37 3.93 9.08
C ARG A 70 5.43 2.94 10.24
N SER A 71 4.47 2.03 10.29
CA SER A 71 4.39 1.03 11.37
C SER A 71 4.97 -0.32 10.98
N LEU A 72 5.34 -0.49 9.72
CA LEU A 72 5.89 -1.74 9.19
C LEU A 72 7.08 -1.40 8.29
N ASP A 73 7.92 -2.41 8.05
CA ASP A 73 8.90 -2.34 6.98
C ASP A 73 8.27 -2.87 5.71
N ALA A 74 8.67 -2.33 4.58
CA ALA A 74 8.22 -2.83 3.28
C ALA A 74 9.45 -3.11 2.44
N VAL A 75 9.61 -4.36 2.00
CA VAL A 75 10.82 -4.84 1.33
C VAL A 75 10.45 -5.59 0.07
N ALA A 76 11.08 -5.25 -1.05
CA ALA A 76 10.84 -5.97 -2.30
C ALA A 76 11.47 -7.35 -2.20
N VAL A 77 10.70 -8.39 -2.52
CA VAL A 77 11.21 -9.76 -2.55
C VAL A 77 11.39 -10.28 -3.98
N GLU A 78 11.03 -9.46 -4.95
CA GLU A 78 11.30 -9.63 -6.38
C GLU A 78 11.60 -8.25 -6.92
N PRO A 79 12.21 -8.16 -8.12
CA PRO A 79 12.32 -6.85 -8.76
C PRO A 79 10.92 -6.27 -8.92
N SER A 80 10.72 -5.06 -8.45
CA SER A 80 9.37 -4.49 -8.34
C SER A 80 9.33 -3.07 -8.84
N ARG A 81 8.14 -2.63 -9.21
CA ARG A 81 7.87 -1.24 -9.54
C ARG A 81 6.61 -0.83 -8.83
N VAL A 82 6.66 0.31 -8.16
CA VAL A 82 5.51 0.84 -7.43
C VAL A 82 5.17 2.24 -7.94
N ALA A 83 3.88 2.57 -7.95
CA ALA A 83 3.41 3.93 -8.17
C ALA A 83 3.35 4.62 -6.81
N ILE A 84 3.79 5.88 -6.76
CA ILE A 84 3.76 6.67 -5.55
C ILE A 84 2.59 7.64 -5.67
N VAL A 85 1.66 7.59 -4.73
CA VAL A 85 0.41 8.34 -4.79
C VAL A 85 0.28 9.21 -3.55
N ASN A 86 0.24 10.54 -3.74
CA ASN A 86 0.03 11.46 -2.63
C ASN A 86 -1.48 11.70 -2.43
N GLU A 87 -1.82 12.45 -1.40
CA GLU A 87 -3.23 12.72 -1.07
C GLU A 87 -3.98 13.37 -2.23
N ARG A 88 -3.36 14.34 -2.87
CA ARG A 88 -4.00 15.06 -3.98
C ARG A 88 -4.34 14.13 -5.13
N GLU A 89 -3.40 13.27 -5.49
CA GLU A 89 -3.63 12.30 -6.55
C GLU A 89 -4.69 11.28 -6.17
N PHE A 90 -4.70 10.88 -4.89
CA PHE A 90 -5.69 9.94 -4.39
C PHE A 90 -7.09 10.54 -4.49
N VAL A 91 -7.26 11.79 -4.05
CA VAL A 91 -8.55 12.47 -4.13
C VAL A 91 -9.03 12.57 -5.57
N PHE A 92 -8.11 12.89 -6.49
CA PHE A 92 -8.43 12.94 -7.91
C PHE A 92 -8.94 11.58 -8.41
N LEU A 93 -8.26 10.50 -8.04
CA LEU A 93 -8.67 9.16 -8.45
C LEU A 93 -10.05 8.82 -7.94
N VAL A 94 -10.35 9.19 -6.69
CA VAL A 94 -11.67 8.95 -6.10
C VAL A 94 -12.75 9.75 -6.82
N GLN A 95 -12.46 10.99 -7.20
CA GLN A 95 -13.42 11.82 -7.92
C GLN A 95 -13.75 11.26 -9.31
N GLU A 96 -12.72 10.75 -9.99
CA GLU A 96 -12.89 10.19 -11.33
C GLU A 96 -13.43 8.76 -11.31
N HIS A 97 -13.18 8.03 -10.23
CA HIS A 97 -13.54 6.63 -10.10
C HIS A 97 -14.06 6.36 -8.68
N PRO A 98 -15.31 6.76 -8.38
CA PRO A 98 -15.81 6.67 -6.99
C PRO A 98 -15.77 5.27 -6.37
N THR A 99 -15.95 4.22 -7.17
CA THR A 99 -15.92 2.86 -6.64
C THR A 99 -14.52 2.45 -6.17
N PHE A 100 -13.49 3.14 -6.66
CA PHE A 100 -12.13 2.90 -6.20
C PHE A 100 -12.00 3.12 -4.70
N ALA A 101 -12.68 4.14 -4.16
CA ALA A 101 -12.67 4.42 -2.73
C ALA A 101 -13.20 3.23 -1.93
N LEU A 102 -14.24 2.57 -2.40
CA LEU A 102 -14.79 1.39 -1.70
C LEU A 102 -13.78 0.24 -1.68
N LYS A 103 -13.06 0.05 -2.77
CA LYS A 103 -12.04 -1.01 -2.82
C LYS A 103 -10.92 -0.76 -1.83
N VAL A 104 -10.47 0.50 -1.74
CA VAL A 104 -9.45 0.87 -0.77
C VAL A 104 -9.95 0.67 0.65
N MET A 105 -11.17 1.09 0.92
CA MET A 105 -11.75 0.93 2.25
C MET A 105 -11.89 -0.54 2.66
N ARG A 106 -12.21 -1.43 1.71
CA ARG A 106 -12.28 -2.86 1.99
C ARG A 106 -10.90 -3.42 2.36
N ILE A 107 -9.86 -2.98 1.67
CA ILE A 107 -8.50 -3.39 2.00
C ILE A 107 -8.13 -2.92 3.40
N MET A 108 -8.46 -1.66 3.72
CA MET A 108 -8.21 -1.12 5.05
C MET A 108 -8.94 -1.91 6.13
N ALA A 109 -10.21 -2.21 5.90
CA ALA A 109 -11.01 -2.96 6.87
C ALA A 109 -10.42 -4.35 7.10
N GLU A 110 -10.00 -5.00 6.04
CA GLU A 110 -9.35 -6.31 6.14
C GLU A 110 -8.08 -6.26 6.94
N ARG A 111 -7.24 -5.25 6.67
CA ARG A 111 -5.97 -5.10 7.36
C ARG A 111 -6.16 -4.78 8.85
N ILE A 112 -7.15 -3.96 9.18
CA ILE A 112 -7.44 -3.64 10.57
C ILE A 112 -7.87 -4.90 11.32
N ARG A 113 -8.74 -5.71 10.74
CA ARG A 113 -9.18 -6.96 11.36
C ARG A 113 -8.03 -7.92 11.56
N ARG A 114 -7.19 -8.06 10.54
CA ARG A 114 -6.05 -8.97 10.59
C ARG A 114 -5.03 -8.54 11.64
N ASN A 115 -4.75 -7.23 11.67
CA ASN A 115 -3.71 -6.69 12.56
C ASN A 115 -4.17 -6.55 14.00
N SER A 116 -5.47 -6.61 14.26
CA SER A 116 -5.96 -6.51 15.65
C SER A 116 -5.59 -7.74 16.46
N GLY A 117 -5.32 -8.86 15.76
CA GLY A 117 -5.00 -10.12 16.43
C GLY A 117 -6.17 -10.70 17.19
N THR A 118 -7.38 -10.17 17.00
CA THR A 118 -8.57 -10.57 17.72
C THR A 118 -9.64 -10.99 16.72
N PRO A 119 -10.26 -12.15 16.91
CA PRO A 119 -11.38 -12.54 16.05
C PRO A 119 -12.47 -11.48 16.13
N ARG A 120 -12.98 -11.11 15.00
CA ARG A 120 -13.99 -10.07 14.96
C ARG A 120 -15.35 -10.62 15.31
N GLN A 121 -15.97 -9.92 16.21
CA GLN A 121 -17.37 -10.14 16.48
C GLN A 121 -18.11 -9.13 15.64
N ALA A 122 -18.97 -9.59 14.83
CA ALA A 122 -19.71 -8.70 13.96
C ALA A 122 -20.49 -7.67 14.77
#